data_9757319a267767a9e6834547b843699f
#
_entry.id   9757319a267767a9e6834547b843699f
#
_cell.length_a   1.000
_cell.length_b   1.000
_cell.length_c   1.000
_cell.angle_alpha   90.00
_cell.angle_beta   90.00
_cell.angle_gamma   90.00
#
_symmetry.space_group_name_H-M   'P 1'
#
loop_
_entity.id
_entity.type
_entity.pdbx_description
1 polymer ?
#
loop_
_entity_poly.entity_id
_entity_poly.type
_entity_poly.pdbx_seq_one_letter_code
_entity_poly.pdbx_strand_id
1 'polypeptide(L)'
;MGAYRTNGQPAQSGRPASGGRPEPGWPGAAEAAIGIIANPMSGRDIRRLVARASVFPNAEKTNMVLRLVAAAGFLGVGRVLVSTDSFGISAGVLRASQRRDAERDRVWPELEFVALDALTGTADDTRETALRMRSAGANVIVLLGGDGTIRAAAPVLGDTPIVPLSTGTNNAFPQMWEATVAGSAAALVAVGAVGLAEATNRAKVLEVESGSRRELALVDVCISTVTHVGARALWHVDSLRELYCAFAEPHAIGLSSVAAMLHPTPRSHPGGVAVRLAGDGPARCWVTAPIAPGVLARVGILEVAPLAIGERRLSTVPTGTVAVDGEREIEFSPDRPVSVTLSGSGPLVVDIPKVMRAAADRDLLISGQAPAEATPGEQPRQRQLDTPASTHHPDDAPTRR
;
A
#
# COMPACT_ATOMS: atom_id res chain seq x y z
N MET A 1 -28.77 -32.72 -71.20
CA MET A 1 -29.17 -33.51 -70.03
C MET A 1 -28.04 -33.31 -69.03
N GLY A 2 -28.11 -32.72 -67.94
CA GLY A 2 -29.08 -32.18 -67.05
C GLY A 2 -28.25 -31.52 -65.98
N ALA A 3 -28.54 -30.24 -65.69
CA ALA A 3 -27.86 -29.42 -64.70
C ALA A 3 -28.16 -29.85 -63.26
N TYR A 4 -27.21 -29.82 -62.39
CA TYR A 4 -27.45 -29.62 -60.98
C TYR A 4 -26.46 -28.56 -60.43
N ARG A 5 -26.98 -27.36 -60.12
CA ARG A 5 -26.39 -26.33 -59.29
C ARG A 5 -26.66 -26.68 -57.82
N THR A 6 -25.65 -26.70 -57.00
CA THR A 6 -25.83 -26.58 -55.56
C THR A 6 -25.01 -25.37 -55.06
N ASN A 7 -25.72 -24.29 -54.76
CA ASN A 7 -25.24 -23.19 -53.95
C ASN A 7 -25.09 -23.68 -52.52
N GLY A 8 -23.88 -23.62 -51.98
CA GLY A 8 -23.58 -23.76 -50.57
C GLY A 8 -22.55 -22.70 -50.20
N GLN A 9 -23.00 -21.52 -49.80
CA GLN A 9 -22.14 -20.57 -49.10
C GLN A 9 -21.85 -21.15 -47.72
N PRO A 10 -20.56 -21.19 -47.25
CA PRO A 10 -20.28 -21.48 -45.87
C PRO A 10 -20.67 -20.28 -45.04
N ALA A 11 -21.43 -20.54 -43.97
CA ALA A 11 -21.75 -19.58 -42.93
C ALA A 11 -20.45 -18.98 -42.37
N GLN A 12 -20.31 -17.69 -42.50
CA GLN A 12 -19.28 -16.92 -41.76
C GLN A 12 -19.58 -17.09 -40.27
N SER A 13 -18.77 -17.89 -39.58
CA SER A 13 -18.68 -17.91 -38.13
C SER A 13 -18.28 -16.52 -37.69
N GLY A 14 -19.23 -15.77 -37.13
CA GLY A 14 -18.98 -14.45 -36.52
C GLY A 14 -17.89 -14.59 -35.50
N ARG A 15 -16.72 -13.99 -35.75
CA ARG A 15 -15.77 -13.63 -34.72
C ARG A 15 -16.52 -12.76 -33.72
N PRO A 16 -16.40 -13.00 -32.39
CA PRO A 16 -16.90 -12.06 -31.42
C PRO A 16 -16.23 -10.72 -31.73
N ALA A 17 -17.03 -9.67 -31.84
CA ALA A 17 -16.54 -8.32 -32.02
C ALA A 17 -15.44 -8.07 -30.99
N SER A 18 -14.26 -7.71 -31.48
CA SER A 18 -13.17 -7.17 -30.67
C SER A 18 -13.77 -6.07 -29.79
N GLY A 19 -13.77 -6.27 -28.47
CA GLY A 19 -14.33 -5.32 -27.52
C GLY A 19 -13.77 -3.94 -27.84
N GLY A 20 -14.65 -3.06 -28.35
CA GLY A 20 -14.27 -1.70 -28.65
C GLY A 20 -13.71 -1.07 -27.39
N ARG A 21 -12.62 -0.32 -27.55
CA ARG A 21 -12.05 0.57 -26.55
C ARG A 21 -13.20 1.25 -25.80
N PRO A 22 -13.32 1.14 -24.46
CA PRO A 22 -13.98 2.20 -23.75
C PRO A 22 -13.08 3.42 -23.99
N GLU A 23 -13.56 4.41 -24.71
CA GLU A 23 -12.95 5.72 -24.66
C GLU A 23 -13.40 6.32 -23.32
N PRO A 24 -12.60 6.30 -22.26
CA PRO A 24 -12.85 7.13 -21.10
C PRO A 24 -12.51 8.53 -21.57
N GLY A 25 -13.49 9.23 -22.11
CA GLY A 25 -13.37 10.61 -22.54
C GLY A 25 -13.29 11.58 -21.37
N TRP A 26 -12.44 11.28 -20.38
CA TRP A 26 -12.17 12.22 -19.29
C TRP A 26 -11.31 13.36 -19.83
N PRO A 27 -11.78 14.62 -19.70
CA PRO A 27 -10.98 15.77 -20.07
C PRO A 27 -9.64 15.73 -19.32
N GLY A 28 -8.51 15.86 -20.04
CA GLY A 28 -7.17 15.84 -19.45
C GLY A 28 -6.54 14.45 -19.22
N ALA A 29 -7.20 13.36 -19.58
CA ALA A 29 -6.67 12.01 -19.42
C ALA A 29 -5.34 11.82 -20.16
N ALA A 30 -5.19 12.35 -21.36
CA ALA A 30 -3.95 12.26 -22.15
C ALA A 30 -2.78 13.03 -21.51
N GLU A 31 -3.05 14.04 -20.70
CA GLU A 31 -2.05 14.83 -19.98
C GLU A 31 -1.75 14.27 -18.59
N ALA A 32 -2.61 13.37 -18.10
CA ALA A 32 -2.45 12.78 -16.77
C ALA A 32 -1.19 11.92 -16.70
N ALA A 33 -0.45 12.06 -15.59
CA ALA A 33 0.76 11.31 -15.32
C ALA A 33 0.71 10.62 -13.96
N ILE A 34 1.18 9.36 -13.91
CA ILE A 34 1.35 8.60 -12.67
C ILE A 34 2.83 8.30 -12.47
N GLY A 35 3.37 8.62 -11.28
CA GLY A 35 4.69 8.16 -10.85
C GLY A 35 4.61 6.78 -10.21
N ILE A 36 5.58 5.90 -10.47
CA ILE A 36 5.71 4.60 -9.80
C ILE A 36 7.14 4.45 -9.28
N ILE A 37 7.28 4.40 -7.95
CA ILE A 37 8.56 4.14 -7.29
C ILE A 37 8.50 2.72 -6.70
N ALA A 38 9.38 1.84 -7.18
CA ALA A 38 9.51 0.49 -6.67
C ALA A 38 10.85 0.31 -5.96
N ASN A 39 10.84 0.31 -4.61
CA ASN A 39 12.06 0.13 -3.83
C ASN A 39 12.56 -1.33 -3.91
N PRO A 40 13.72 -1.60 -4.54
CA PRO A 40 14.23 -2.96 -4.69
C PRO A 40 14.69 -3.58 -3.35
N MET A 41 15.04 -2.74 -2.38
CA MET A 41 15.52 -3.18 -1.05
C MET A 41 14.39 -3.45 -0.07
N SER A 42 13.18 -2.93 -0.33
CA SER A 42 12.02 -3.20 0.53
C SER A 42 11.73 -4.69 0.61
N GLY A 43 11.29 -5.12 1.78
CA GLY A 43 11.10 -6.53 2.03
C GLY A 43 12.42 -7.31 2.24
N ARG A 44 13.60 -6.68 2.40
CA ARG A 44 14.90 -7.28 2.77
C ARG A 44 15.40 -6.86 4.16
N ASP A 45 14.49 -6.49 5.05
CA ASP A 45 14.79 -6.00 6.40
C ASP A 45 15.59 -7.04 7.22
N ILE A 46 16.55 -6.58 8.03
CA ILE A 46 17.35 -7.39 8.96
C ILE A 46 16.47 -8.15 9.97
N ARG A 47 15.28 -7.61 10.28
CA ARG A 47 14.26 -8.28 11.11
C ARG A 47 13.88 -9.68 10.63
N ARG A 48 14.16 -10.02 9.37
CA ARG A 48 13.99 -11.37 8.82
C ARG A 48 14.94 -12.42 9.39
N LEU A 49 16.13 -12.02 9.80
CA LEU A 49 17.09 -12.96 10.40
C LEU A 49 16.61 -13.46 11.77
N VAL A 50 15.71 -12.71 12.42
CA VAL A 50 15.20 -12.99 13.77
C VAL A 50 13.69 -13.28 13.77
N ALA A 51 12.96 -12.71 12.82
CA ALA A 51 11.50 -12.88 12.65
C ALA A 51 11.20 -13.65 11.35
N ARG A 52 10.11 -14.41 11.33
CA ARG A 52 9.67 -15.20 10.15
C ARG A 52 8.97 -14.31 9.10
N ALA A 53 9.57 -13.17 8.76
CA ALA A 53 9.02 -12.27 7.74
C ALA A 53 9.22 -12.82 6.33
N SER A 54 8.20 -12.71 5.48
CA SER A 54 8.24 -13.18 4.09
C SER A 54 9.19 -12.33 3.24
N VAL A 55 9.84 -12.97 2.24
CA VAL A 55 10.59 -12.28 1.19
C VAL A 55 9.64 -11.86 0.09
N PHE A 56 9.67 -10.60 -0.29
CA PHE A 56 8.94 -10.11 -1.45
C PHE A 56 9.92 -9.94 -2.64
N PRO A 57 9.89 -10.85 -3.64
CA PRO A 57 10.88 -10.85 -4.72
C PRO A 57 10.76 -9.61 -5.63
N ASN A 58 11.87 -9.12 -6.18
CA ASN A 58 11.83 -8.02 -7.14
C ASN A 58 11.09 -8.39 -8.43
N ALA A 59 11.06 -9.68 -8.81
CA ALA A 59 10.24 -10.16 -9.91
C ALA A 59 8.74 -9.88 -9.68
N GLU A 60 8.24 -10.07 -8.45
CA GLU A 60 6.84 -9.73 -8.14
C GLU A 60 6.61 -8.22 -8.10
N LYS A 61 7.57 -7.43 -7.64
CA LYS A 61 7.47 -5.96 -7.77
C LYS A 61 7.40 -5.53 -9.23
N THR A 62 8.18 -6.16 -10.12
CA THR A 62 8.07 -5.94 -11.57
C THR A 62 6.66 -6.25 -12.07
N ASN A 63 6.09 -7.39 -11.68
CA ASN A 63 4.71 -7.76 -12.05
C ASN A 63 3.69 -6.76 -11.51
N MET A 64 3.87 -6.25 -10.29
CA MET A 64 3.00 -5.20 -9.74
C MET A 64 3.08 -3.92 -10.58
N VAL A 65 4.29 -3.46 -10.94
CA VAL A 65 4.47 -2.28 -11.80
C VAL A 65 3.76 -2.49 -13.13
N LEU A 66 3.90 -3.67 -13.75
CA LEU A 66 3.23 -3.97 -15.01
C LEU A 66 1.70 -3.95 -14.91
N ARG A 67 1.13 -4.45 -13.80
CA ARG A 67 -0.32 -4.37 -13.53
C ARG A 67 -0.77 -2.92 -13.33
N LEU A 68 -0.01 -2.11 -12.59
CA LEU A 68 -0.27 -0.68 -12.41
C LEU A 68 -0.27 0.08 -13.74
N VAL A 69 0.76 -0.14 -14.58
CA VAL A 69 0.87 0.47 -15.92
C VAL A 69 -0.29 0.06 -16.81
N ALA A 70 -0.66 -1.23 -16.81
CA ALA A 70 -1.76 -1.73 -17.61
C ALA A 70 -3.11 -1.11 -17.19
N ALA A 71 -3.38 -1.00 -15.88
CA ALA A 71 -4.58 -0.36 -15.37
C ALA A 71 -4.62 1.14 -15.71
N ALA A 72 -3.49 1.85 -15.56
CA ALA A 72 -3.36 3.25 -15.91
C ALA A 72 -3.67 3.51 -17.40
N GLY A 73 -3.06 2.73 -18.30
CA GLY A 73 -3.30 2.87 -19.74
C GLY A 73 -4.72 2.53 -20.14
N PHE A 74 -5.32 1.48 -19.54
CA PHE A 74 -6.72 1.12 -19.81
C PHE A 74 -7.69 2.25 -19.43
N LEU A 75 -7.38 2.99 -18.39
CA LEU A 75 -8.18 4.13 -17.90
C LEU A 75 -7.76 5.48 -18.50
N GLY A 76 -6.94 5.48 -19.55
CA GLY A 76 -6.65 6.66 -20.35
C GLY A 76 -5.53 7.56 -19.82
N VAL A 77 -4.79 7.15 -18.78
CA VAL A 77 -3.59 7.90 -18.34
C VAL A 77 -2.59 7.95 -19.49
N GLY A 78 -2.15 9.15 -19.86
CA GLY A 78 -1.25 9.35 -21.00
C GLY A 78 0.19 8.94 -20.73
N ARG A 79 0.70 9.14 -19.49
CA ARG A 79 2.11 8.95 -19.15
C ARG A 79 2.30 8.27 -17.81
N VAL A 80 3.26 7.34 -17.74
CA VAL A 80 3.70 6.72 -16.47
C VAL A 80 5.20 6.88 -16.30
N LEU A 81 5.59 7.52 -15.20
CA LEU A 81 6.97 7.73 -14.79
C LEU A 81 7.40 6.56 -13.91
N VAL A 82 8.44 5.81 -14.28
CA VAL A 82 8.92 4.63 -13.54
C VAL A 82 10.31 4.90 -12.97
N SER A 83 10.51 4.62 -11.67
CA SER A 83 11.84 4.73 -11.05
C SER A 83 12.83 3.76 -11.69
N THR A 84 14.09 4.18 -11.88
CA THR A 84 15.18 3.28 -12.25
C THR A 84 15.78 2.60 -11.01
N ASP A 85 16.32 1.42 -11.19
CA ASP A 85 16.97 0.64 -10.13
C ASP A 85 18.10 -0.23 -10.69
N SER A 86 19.03 -0.65 -9.83
CA SER A 86 20.14 -1.55 -10.19
C SER A 86 19.82 -3.05 -9.96
N PHE A 87 18.59 -3.38 -9.55
CA PHE A 87 18.19 -4.76 -9.18
C PHE A 87 17.24 -5.41 -10.19
N GLY A 88 16.97 -4.73 -11.31
CA GLY A 88 16.30 -5.30 -12.48
C GLY A 88 14.80 -5.13 -12.55
N ILE A 89 14.16 -4.35 -11.65
CA ILE A 89 12.73 -4.06 -11.72
C ILE A 89 12.44 -3.23 -12.97
N SER A 90 13.09 -2.06 -13.11
CA SER A 90 12.94 -1.16 -14.25
C SER A 90 13.31 -1.83 -15.58
N ALA A 91 14.40 -2.62 -15.59
CA ALA A 91 14.79 -3.39 -16.77
C ALA A 91 13.74 -4.45 -17.16
N GLY A 92 13.06 -5.05 -16.17
CA GLY A 92 11.94 -5.97 -16.38
C GLY A 92 10.75 -5.27 -17.04
N VAL A 93 10.39 -4.08 -16.56
CA VAL A 93 9.32 -3.24 -17.11
C VAL A 93 9.65 -2.82 -18.56
N LEU A 94 10.88 -2.37 -18.81
CA LEU A 94 11.34 -1.99 -20.14
C LEU A 94 11.25 -3.16 -21.13
N ARG A 95 11.74 -4.35 -20.75
CA ARG A 95 11.63 -5.54 -21.61
C ARG A 95 10.19 -5.93 -21.91
N ALA A 96 9.30 -5.77 -20.95
CA ALA A 96 7.89 -6.06 -21.15
C ALA A 96 7.22 -5.04 -22.07
N SER A 97 7.56 -3.76 -21.99
CA SER A 97 7.05 -2.73 -22.90
C SER A 97 7.46 -3.01 -24.35
N GLN A 98 8.74 -3.32 -24.60
CA GLN A 98 9.25 -3.64 -25.93
C GLN A 98 8.60 -4.87 -26.59
N ARG A 99 8.24 -5.89 -25.79
CA ARG A 99 7.52 -7.07 -26.30
C ARG A 99 6.08 -6.74 -26.70
N ARG A 100 5.44 -5.77 -26.06
CA ARG A 100 4.05 -5.37 -26.29
C ARG A 100 3.86 -4.50 -27.51
N ASP A 101 4.89 -3.80 -27.94
CA ASP A 101 4.86 -3.08 -29.24
C ASP A 101 4.55 -4.05 -30.39
N ALA A 102 4.81 -5.35 -30.20
CA ALA A 102 4.41 -6.44 -31.11
C ALA A 102 2.97 -6.92 -30.93
N GLU A 103 2.32 -6.69 -29.79
CA GLU A 103 0.92 -7.08 -29.48
C GLU A 103 0.01 -5.86 -29.63
N ARG A 104 -0.53 -5.62 -30.82
CA ARG A 104 -1.29 -4.42 -31.24
C ARG A 104 -2.58 -4.09 -30.45
N ASP A 105 -3.00 -4.89 -29.46
CA ASP A 105 -4.33 -4.79 -28.86
C ASP A 105 -4.36 -4.18 -27.44
N ARG A 106 -3.23 -3.73 -26.87
CA ARG A 106 -3.23 -3.16 -25.52
C ARG A 106 -2.79 -1.72 -25.50
N VAL A 107 -3.65 -0.85 -24.96
CA VAL A 107 -3.35 0.56 -24.73
C VAL A 107 -2.40 0.67 -23.53
N TRP A 108 -1.14 1.01 -23.80
CA TRP A 108 -0.19 1.38 -22.76
C TRP A 108 0.01 2.88 -22.77
N PRO A 109 0.20 3.50 -21.59
CA PRO A 109 0.63 4.89 -21.51
C PRO A 109 2.07 5.01 -22.03
N GLU A 110 2.49 6.23 -22.36
CA GLU A 110 3.89 6.51 -22.57
C GLU A 110 4.69 6.19 -21.29
N LEU A 111 5.76 5.40 -21.42
CA LEU A 111 6.63 5.05 -20.29
C LEU A 111 7.88 5.91 -20.30
N GLU A 112 8.08 6.65 -19.22
CA GLU A 112 9.28 7.44 -18.98
C GLU A 112 10.03 6.86 -17.76
N PHE A 113 11.34 6.59 -17.94
CA PHE A 113 12.19 6.09 -16.86
C PHE A 113 12.92 7.25 -16.20
N VAL A 114 12.60 7.51 -14.92
CA VAL A 114 13.23 8.58 -14.14
C VAL A 114 14.58 8.09 -13.62
N ALA A 115 15.64 8.48 -14.32
CA ALA A 115 17.00 8.16 -13.94
C ALA A 115 17.55 9.19 -12.94
N LEU A 116 18.31 8.71 -11.96
CA LEU A 116 19.14 9.52 -11.08
C LEU A 116 20.57 9.60 -11.64
N ASP A 117 21.29 10.66 -11.33
CA ASP A 117 22.69 10.84 -11.77
C ASP A 117 23.61 9.77 -11.18
N ALA A 118 23.31 9.34 -9.94
CA ALA A 118 23.93 8.21 -9.27
C ALA A 118 22.92 7.53 -8.35
N LEU A 119 22.88 6.19 -8.36
CA LEU A 119 22.11 5.41 -7.40
C LEU A 119 23.00 5.14 -6.19
N THR A 120 22.55 5.61 -5.02
CA THR A 120 23.28 5.47 -3.75
C THR A 120 22.87 4.21 -2.98
N GLY A 121 21.70 3.63 -3.28
CA GLY A 121 21.10 2.53 -2.54
C GLY A 121 20.54 2.97 -1.17
N THR A 122 20.39 4.26 -0.93
CA THR A 122 19.87 4.84 0.31
C THR A 122 18.44 5.39 0.15
N ALA A 123 17.88 5.92 1.23
CA ALA A 123 16.59 6.62 1.21
C ALA A 123 16.58 7.86 0.31
N ASP A 124 17.76 8.44 0.03
CA ASP A 124 17.90 9.62 -0.81
C ASP A 124 17.51 9.33 -2.26
N ASP A 125 17.74 8.12 -2.76
CA ASP A 125 17.28 7.72 -4.10
C ASP A 125 15.75 7.82 -4.20
N THR A 126 15.03 7.36 -3.17
CA THR A 126 13.57 7.46 -3.12
C THR A 126 13.10 8.91 -3.05
N ARG A 127 13.76 9.73 -2.22
CA ARG A 127 13.45 11.16 -2.06
C ARG A 127 13.65 11.92 -3.35
N GLU A 128 14.80 11.77 -3.98
CA GLU A 128 15.13 12.45 -5.24
C GLU A 128 14.22 12.01 -6.38
N THR A 129 13.92 10.70 -6.49
CA THR A 129 12.99 10.19 -7.50
C THR A 129 11.59 10.77 -7.32
N ALA A 130 11.08 10.81 -6.08
CA ALA A 130 9.76 11.39 -5.78
C ALA A 130 9.71 12.89 -6.14
N LEU A 131 10.78 13.63 -5.84
CA LEU A 131 10.91 15.05 -6.20
C LEU A 131 10.89 15.25 -7.72
N ARG A 132 11.67 14.44 -8.48
CA ARG A 132 11.70 14.50 -9.95
C ARG A 132 10.34 14.15 -10.56
N MET A 133 9.68 13.11 -10.07
CA MET A 133 8.33 12.73 -10.54
C MET A 133 7.30 13.82 -10.28
N ARG A 134 7.31 14.43 -9.08
CA ARG A 134 6.46 15.58 -8.76
C ARG A 134 6.74 16.75 -9.71
N SER A 135 8.01 17.09 -9.90
CA SER A 135 8.42 18.19 -10.79
C SER A 135 8.09 17.93 -12.26
N ALA A 136 8.04 16.66 -12.67
CA ALA A 136 7.59 16.23 -14.00
C ALA A 136 6.06 16.19 -14.16
N GLY A 137 5.32 16.62 -13.13
CA GLY A 137 3.85 16.75 -13.18
C GLY A 137 3.08 15.46 -12.87
N ALA A 138 3.65 14.52 -12.10
CA ALA A 138 2.91 13.36 -11.64
C ALA A 138 1.69 13.79 -10.80
N ASN A 139 0.49 13.41 -11.24
CA ASN A 139 -0.77 13.68 -10.52
C ASN A 139 -0.95 12.78 -9.29
N VAL A 140 -0.39 11.57 -9.35
CA VAL A 140 -0.37 10.57 -8.27
C VAL A 140 0.96 9.85 -8.30
N ILE A 141 1.53 9.52 -7.12
CA ILE A 141 2.74 8.69 -7.03
C ILE A 141 2.42 7.40 -6.29
N VAL A 142 2.60 6.25 -6.94
CA VAL A 142 2.49 4.93 -6.34
C VAL A 142 3.85 4.53 -5.77
N LEU A 143 3.89 4.14 -4.50
CA LEU A 143 5.11 3.78 -3.79
C LEU A 143 5.04 2.31 -3.36
N LEU A 144 5.82 1.45 -4.03
CA LEU A 144 5.96 0.03 -3.66
C LEU A 144 7.12 -0.11 -2.67
N GLY A 145 6.79 -0.26 -1.39
CA GLY A 145 7.82 -0.31 -0.36
C GLY A 145 7.29 -0.63 1.04
N GLY A 146 8.08 -0.33 2.04
CA GLY A 146 7.73 -0.34 3.46
C GLY A 146 7.60 1.06 4.03
N ASP A 147 7.40 1.16 5.35
CA ASP A 147 7.28 2.43 6.09
C ASP A 147 8.44 3.38 5.78
N GLY A 148 9.68 2.88 5.77
CA GLY A 148 10.87 3.67 5.45
C GLY A 148 10.87 4.24 4.02
N THR A 149 10.29 3.55 3.04
CA THR A 149 10.17 4.06 1.66
C THR A 149 9.21 5.25 1.60
N ILE A 150 8.06 5.13 2.26
CA ILE A 150 7.06 6.20 2.28
C ILE A 150 7.59 7.39 3.08
N ARG A 151 8.24 7.14 4.22
CA ARG A 151 8.88 8.15 5.07
C ARG A 151 9.93 8.96 4.30
N ALA A 152 10.75 8.30 3.48
CA ALA A 152 11.76 8.96 2.65
C ALA A 152 11.14 9.90 1.60
N ALA A 153 10.02 9.52 0.98
CA ALA A 153 9.33 10.33 -0.02
C ALA A 153 8.52 11.49 0.60
N ALA A 154 7.91 11.28 1.77
CA ALA A 154 6.94 12.18 2.37
C ALA A 154 7.35 13.67 2.41
N PRO A 155 8.60 14.05 2.75
CA PRO A 155 8.99 15.45 2.84
C PRO A 155 8.98 16.23 1.52
N VAL A 156 9.04 15.54 0.39
CA VAL A 156 9.16 16.18 -0.94
C VAL A 156 7.90 16.10 -1.80
N LEU A 157 6.87 15.41 -1.33
CA LEU A 157 5.62 15.18 -2.08
C LEU A 157 4.75 16.44 -2.22
N GLY A 158 4.78 17.35 -1.25
CA GLY A 158 3.83 18.47 -1.19
C GLY A 158 2.39 17.96 -1.16
N ASP A 159 1.55 18.46 -2.06
CA ASP A 159 0.14 18.03 -2.21
C ASP A 159 -0.06 16.93 -3.27
N THR A 160 1.02 16.38 -3.83
CA THR A 160 0.90 15.22 -4.73
C THR A 160 0.46 13.99 -3.93
N PRO A 161 -0.73 13.42 -4.22
CA PRO A 161 -1.23 12.26 -3.49
C PRO A 161 -0.42 11.01 -3.79
N ILE A 162 -0.37 10.11 -2.79
CA ILE A 162 0.33 8.83 -2.91
C ILE A 162 -0.61 7.64 -2.76
N VAL A 163 -0.23 6.54 -3.42
CA VAL A 163 -0.78 5.21 -3.19
C VAL A 163 0.35 4.35 -2.58
N PRO A 164 0.40 4.21 -1.25
CA PRO A 164 1.43 3.41 -0.60
C PRO A 164 1.06 1.91 -0.63
N LEU A 165 1.85 1.11 -1.36
CA LEU A 165 1.66 -0.34 -1.49
C LEU A 165 2.72 -1.10 -0.71
N SER A 166 2.29 -1.91 0.23
CA SER A 166 3.18 -2.75 1.03
C SER A 166 3.81 -3.86 0.17
N THR A 167 5.12 -3.99 0.26
CA THR A 167 5.90 -5.09 -0.34
C THR A 167 6.64 -5.89 0.73
N GLY A 168 6.00 -6.07 1.89
CA GLY A 168 6.52 -6.84 3.02
C GLY A 168 5.46 -7.06 4.08
N THR A 169 5.75 -7.95 5.03
CA THR A 169 4.81 -8.35 6.09
C THR A 169 5.00 -7.58 7.40
N ASN A 170 5.91 -6.62 7.44
CA ASN A 170 6.25 -5.87 8.65
C ASN A 170 6.11 -4.35 8.41
N ASN A 171 5.03 -3.96 7.77
CA ASN A 171 4.71 -2.57 7.49
C ASN A 171 3.39 -2.22 8.14
N ALA A 172 3.31 -1.03 8.73
CA ALA A 172 2.09 -0.52 9.34
C ALA A 172 1.44 0.58 8.51
N PHE A 173 2.22 1.42 7.82
CA PHE A 173 1.67 2.53 7.04
C PHE A 173 1.17 2.08 5.65
N PRO A 174 2.00 1.49 4.74
CA PRO A 174 1.51 1.00 3.48
C PRO A 174 0.70 -0.29 3.67
N GLN A 175 -0.38 -0.42 2.91
CA GLN A 175 -1.26 -1.58 2.96
C GLN A 175 -1.02 -2.51 1.77
N MET A 176 -1.37 -3.79 1.94
CA MET A 176 -1.36 -4.75 0.85
C MET A 176 -2.64 -4.62 0.02
N TRP A 177 -2.48 -4.22 -1.25
CA TRP A 177 -3.55 -4.16 -2.23
C TRP A 177 -3.14 -4.90 -3.50
N GLU A 178 -4.11 -5.45 -4.20
CA GLU A 178 -3.86 -5.96 -5.54
C GLU A 178 -3.53 -4.79 -6.49
N ALA A 179 -2.46 -4.94 -7.28
CA ALA A 179 -1.87 -3.83 -8.03
C ALA A 179 -2.79 -3.29 -9.14
N THR A 180 -3.66 -4.13 -9.74
CA THR A 180 -4.62 -3.67 -10.74
C THR A 180 -5.68 -2.75 -10.11
N VAL A 181 -6.19 -3.11 -8.92
CA VAL A 181 -7.16 -2.30 -8.18
C VAL A 181 -6.53 -0.97 -7.74
N ALA A 182 -5.31 -1.04 -7.19
CA ALA A 182 -4.57 0.15 -6.79
C ALA A 182 -4.25 1.07 -7.97
N GLY A 183 -3.87 0.49 -9.12
CA GLY A 183 -3.63 1.21 -10.37
C GLY A 183 -4.88 1.86 -10.93
N SER A 184 -6.02 1.18 -10.84
CA SER A 184 -7.31 1.74 -11.25
C SER A 184 -7.70 2.95 -10.38
N ALA A 185 -7.54 2.83 -9.06
CA ALA A 185 -7.81 3.95 -8.15
C ALA A 185 -6.86 5.14 -8.42
N ALA A 186 -5.55 4.88 -8.61
CA ALA A 186 -4.57 5.91 -8.95
C ALA A 186 -4.91 6.59 -10.27
N ALA A 187 -5.33 5.83 -11.28
CA ALA A 187 -5.72 6.35 -12.59
C ALA A 187 -6.95 7.24 -12.51
N LEU A 188 -8.03 6.80 -11.82
CA LEU A 188 -9.25 7.58 -11.66
C LEU A 188 -9.00 8.93 -10.96
N VAL A 189 -8.06 8.95 -10.02
CA VAL A 189 -7.63 10.20 -9.36
C VAL A 189 -6.77 11.04 -10.31
N ALA A 190 -5.82 10.42 -11.02
CA ALA A 190 -4.91 11.13 -11.92
C ALA A 190 -5.63 11.81 -13.08
N VAL A 191 -6.65 11.17 -13.66
CA VAL A 191 -7.47 11.73 -14.75
C VAL A 191 -8.58 12.67 -14.22
N GLY A 192 -8.68 12.86 -12.91
CA GLY A 192 -9.68 13.74 -12.29
C GLY A 192 -11.11 13.20 -12.28
N ALA A 193 -11.33 11.91 -12.60
CA ALA A 193 -12.65 11.26 -12.54
C ALA A 193 -13.19 11.19 -11.10
N VAL A 194 -12.30 11.05 -10.12
CA VAL A 194 -12.61 11.21 -8.69
C VAL A 194 -11.74 12.33 -8.14
N GLY A 195 -12.37 13.36 -7.57
CA GLY A 195 -11.68 14.56 -7.08
C GLY A 195 -10.82 14.29 -5.85
N LEU A 196 -9.71 15.03 -5.70
CA LEU A 196 -8.72 14.84 -4.62
C LEU A 196 -9.35 14.91 -3.21
N ALA A 197 -10.26 15.84 -2.97
CA ALA A 197 -10.89 16.01 -1.66
C ALA A 197 -11.70 14.79 -1.23
N GLU A 198 -12.29 14.09 -2.19
CA GLU A 198 -13.03 12.85 -1.95
C GLU A 198 -12.11 11.63 -1.91
N ALA A 199 -11.14 11.60 -2.80
CA ALA A 199 -10.25 10.46 -3.02
C ALA A 199 -9.19 10.28 -1.94
N THR A 200 -8.85 11.32 -1.17
CA THR A 200 -7.66 11.31 -0.31
C THR A 200 -7.96 11.62 1.14
N ASN A 201 -7.09 11.14 2.01
CA ASN A 201 -6.99 11.57 3.40
C ASN A 201 -5.57 12.06 3.66
N ARG A 202 -5.45 13.20 4.38
CA ARG A 202 -4.13 13.66 4.83
C ARG A 202 -3.69 12.83 6.03
N ALA A 203 -2.53 12.20 5.93
CA ALA A 203 -1.98 11.41 7.01
C ALA A 203 -1.51 12.29 8.17
N LYS A 204 -1.60 11.76 9.39
CA LYS A 204 -0.91 12.30 10.54
C LYS A 204 0.53 11.81 10.54
N VAL A 205 1.43 12.58 11.10
CA VAL A 205 2.85 12.26 11.25
C VAL A 205 3.35 12.69 12.61
N LEU A 206 4.44 12.10 13.07
CA LEU A 206 5.14 12.53 14.27
C LEU A 206 6.43 13.22 13.85
N GLU A 207 6.58 14.48 14.24
CA GLU A 207 7.78 15.26 14.03
C GLU A 207 8.69 15.10 15.27
N VAL A 208 9.92 14.67 15.06
CA VAL A 208 10.92 14.45 16.10
C VAL A 208 12.01 15.49 15.99
N GLU A 209 12.31 16.18 17.07
CA GLU A 209 13.37 17.17 17.13
C GLU A 209 14.36 16.84 18.26
N SER A 210 15.66 16.90 17.96
CA SER A 210 16.74 16.82 18.93
C SER A 210 17.93 17.70 18.50
N GLY A 211 18.14 18.83 19.16
CA GLY A 211 19.08 19.83 18.70
C GLY A 211 18.75 20.36 17.31
N SER A 212 19.68 20.20 16.36
CA SER A 212 19.46 20.57 14.95
C SER A 212 18.88 19.43 14.09
N ARG A 213 18.76 18.23 14.63
CA ARG A 213 18.20 17.08 13.93
C ARG A 213 16.68 17.12 13.94
N ARG A 214 16.10 16.85 12.77
CA ARG A 214 14.66 16.70 12.59
C ARG A 214 14.41 15.43 11.79
N GLU A 215 13.49 14.62 12.30
CA GLU A 215 13.04 13.40 11.65
C GLU A 215 11.51 13.35 11.65
N LEU A 216 10.95 12.57 10.74
CA LEU A 216 9.53 12.37 10.59
C LEU A 216 9.22 10.89 10.72
N ALA A 217 8.22 10.54 11.52
CA ALA A 217 7.65 9.18 11.55
C ALA A 217 6.21 9.19 11.04
N LEU A 218 5.86 8.14 10.31
CA LEU A 218 4.51 7.95 9.76
C LEU A 218 3.60 7.17 10.71
N VAL A 219 4.20 6.29 11.52
CA VAL A 219 3.50 5.33 12.39
C VAL A 219 3.78 5.61 13.85
N ASP A 220 5.03 5.42 14.26
CA ASP A 220 5.41 5.51 15.66
C ASP A 220 6.82 6.07 15.88
N VAL A 221 7.00 6.66 17.08
CA VAL A 221 8.27 7.08 17.63
C VAL A 221 8.45 6.37 18.96
N CYS A 222 9.54 5.63 19.09
CA CYS A 222 9.88 4.95 20.34
C CYS A 222 11.18 5.46 20.94
N ILE A 223 11.16 5.77 22.23
CA ILE A 223 12.32 6.23 22.99
C ILE A 223 12.85 5.07 23.85
N SER A 224 14.15 4.80 23.70
CA SER A 224 14.87 3.74 24.38
C SER A 224 16.03 4.29 25.21
N THR A 225 16.36 3.61 26.31
CA THR A 225 17.55 3.91 27.12
C THR A 225 18.86 3.38 26.52
N VAL A 226 18.82 2.68 25.40
CA VAL A 226 20.04 2.25 24.69
C VAL A 226 20.74 3.46 24.11
N THR A 227 22.02 3.62 24.38
CA THR A 227 22.78 4.84 24.06
C THR A 227 23.46 4.82 22.70
N HIS A 228 23.47 3.69 22.01
CA HIS A 228 24.14 3.56 20.71
C HIS A 228 23.18 3.05 19.64
N VAL A 229 23.24 3.68 18.46
CA VAL A 229 22.59 3.22 17.24
C VAL A 229 23.39 2.02 16.72
N GLY A 230 23.05 0.82 17.22
CA GLY A 230 23.58 -0.45 16.72
C GLY A 230 22.75 -1.00 15.57
N ALA A 231 22.34 -2.29 15.66
CA ALA A 231 21.35 -2.83 14.73
C ALA A 231 20.10 -1.92 14.75
N ARG A 232 19.64 -1.48 13.57
CA ARG A 232 18.55 -0.48 13.44
C ARG A 232 17.21 -0.92 14.03
N ALA A 233 16.98 -2.22 14.21
CA ALA A 233 15.74 -2.75 14.73
C ALA A 233 15.68 -2.78 16.26
N LEU A 234 14.51 -2.48 16.83
CA LEU A 234 14.22 -2.56 18.27
C LEU A 234 13.77 -3.98 18.63
N TRP A 235 14.66 -4.76 19.28
CA TRP A 235 14.39 -6.15 19.65
C TRP A 235 14.08 -6.36 21.13
N HIS A 236 14.54 -5.45 22.00
CA HIS A 236 14.46 -5.60 23.44
C HIS A 236 13.45 -4.61 24.02
N VAL A 237 12.27 -5.11 24.35
CA VAL A 237 11.19 -4.29 24.95
C VAL A 237 11.58 -3.70 26.32
N ASP A 238 12.53 -4.34 27.02
CA ASP A 238 12.99 -3.91 28.35
C ASP A 238 13.72 -2.56 28.35
N SER A 239 14.26 -2.15 27.20
CA SER A 239 14.92 -0.84 27.05
C SER A 239 13.98 0.28 26.65
N LEU A 240 12.74 -0.01 26.27
CA LEU A 240 11.77 0.95 25.79
C LEU A 240 11.13 1.72 26.96
N ARG A 241 10.97 3.02 26.81
CA ARG A 241 10.43 3.90 27.86
C ARG A 241 9.22 4.70 27.42
N GLU A 242 9.21 5.21 26.20
CA GLU A 242 8.12 6.02 25.68
C GLU A 242 7.78 5.58 24.25
N LEU A 243 6.50 5.55 23.93
CA LEU A 243 5.99 5.23 22.61
C LEU A 243 4.92 6.26 22.26
N TYR A 244 5.11 6.92 21.11
CA TYR A 244 4.16 7.86 20.52
C TYR A 244 3.70 7.30 19.20
N CYS A 245 2.39 7.27 18.95
CA CYS A 245 1.82 6.74 17.72
C CYS A 245 0.93 7.79 17.06
N ALA A 246 1.14 8.02 15.76
CA ALA A 246 0.25 8.83 14.94
C ALA A 246 -1.11 8.12 14.74
N PHE A 247 -1.09 6.81 14.66
CA PHE A 247 -2.25 5.93 14.68
C PHE A 247 -1.86 4.58 15.32
N ALA A 248 -2.85 3.88 15.85
CA ALA A 248 -2.68 2.59 16.52
C ALA A 248 -3.87 1.69 16.21
N GLU A 249 -3.67 0.74 15.28
CA GLU A 249 -4.71 -0.17 14.80
C GLU A 249 -4.47 -1.57 15.37
N PRO A 250 -5.44 -2.22 16.04
CA PRO A 250 -5.25 -3.52 16.71
C PRO A 250 -4.81 -4.66 15.78
N HIS A 251 -5.07 -4.54 14.48
CA HIS A 251 -4.66 -5.50 13.46
C HIS A 251 -3.30 -5.18 12.81
N ALA A 252 -2.66 -4.06 13.20
CA ALA A 252 -1.32 -3.72 12.72
C ALA A 252 -0.24 -4.51 13.45
N ILE A 253 0.93 -4.60 12.82
CA ILE A 253 2.13 -5.19 13.39
C ILE A 253 3.13 -4.10 13.75
N GLY A 254 4.01 -4.35 14.71
CA GLY A 254 5.01 -3.37 15.15
C GLY A 254 4.71 -2.81 16.53
N LEU A 255 5.48 -1.81 16.97
CA LEU A 255 5.33 -1.23 18.31
C LEU A 255 3.99 -0.50 18.49
N SER A 256 3.44 0.07 17.43
CA SER A 256 2.11 0.70 17.46
C SER A 256 0.99 -0.28 17.89
N SER A 257 1.18 -1.59 17.71
CA SER A 257 0.24 -2.61 18.19
C SER A 257 0.10 -2.63 19.71
N VAL A 258 1.18 -2.27 20.45
CA VAL A 258 1.13 -2.14 21.91
C VAL A 258 0.16 -1.04 22.33
N ALA A 259 0.28 0.13 21.70
CA ALA A 259 -0.64 1.25 21.94
C ALA A 259 -2.08 0.90 21.52
N ALA A 260 -2.24 0.18 20.40
CA ALA A 260 -3.53 -0.20 19.86
C ALA A 260 -4.34 -1.12 20.79
N MET A 261 -3.69 -2.02 21.52
CA MET A 261 -4.35 -2.87 22.51
C MET A 261 -4.86 -2.09 23.73
N LEU A 262 -4.34 -0.89 23.97
CA LEU A 262 -4.73 -0.04 25.10
C LEU A 262 -5.72 1.05 24.68
N HIS A 263 -5.46 1.69 23.56
CA HIS A 263 -6.22 2.83 23.04
C HIS A 263 -6.25 2.78 21.51
N PRO A 264 -7.17 2.02 20.91
CA PRO A 264 -7.33 1.97 19.46
C PRO A 264 -7.52 3.37 18.88
N THR A 265 -6.62 3.75 17.98
CA THR A 265 -6.58 5.09 17.37
C THR A 265 -6.45 4.94 15.88
N PRO A 266 -7.57 4.83 15.12
CA PRO A 266 -7.52 4.62 13.68
C PRO A 266 -6.89 5.81 12.95
N ARG A 267 -6.48 5.61 11.70
CA ARG A 267 -5.86 6.65 10.86
C ARG A 267 -6.74 7.87 10.69
N SER A 268 -8.06 7.69 10.66
CA SER A 268 -9.06 8.76 10.54
C SER A 268 -9.31 9.54 11.83
N HIS A 269 -8.85 9.04 12.99
CA HIS A 269 -9.01 9.74 14.28
C HIS A 269 -8.18 11.04 14.27
N PRO A 270 -8.70 12.17 14.77
CA PRO A 270 -8.01 13.46 14.73
C PRO A 270 -6.82 13.59 15.71
N GLY A 271 -6.53 12.57 16.51
CA GLY A 271 -5.41 12.52 17.45
C GLY A 271 -4.55 11.30 17.27
N GLY A 272 -3.51 11.19 18.09
CA GLY A 272 -2.64 10.04 18.27
C GLY A 272 -2.72 9.52 19.71
N VAL A 273 -1.76 8.68 20.08
CA VAL A 273 -1.66 8.11 21.44
C VAL A 273 -0.20 8.10 21.90
N ALA A 274 0.01 8.43 23.18
CA ALA A 274 1.29 8.34 23.87
C ALA A 274 1.21 7.28 24.97
N VAL A 275 2.24 6.44 25.08
CA VAL A 275 2.33 5.36 26.06
C VAL A 275 3.66 5.48 26.81
N ARG A 276 3.62 5.46 28.13
CA ARG A 276 4.82 5.30 28.97
C ARG A 276 4.99 3.82 29.30
N LEU A 277 6.17 3.31 28.99
CA LEU A 277 6.52 1.90 29.13
C LEU A 277 7.36 1.68 30.40
N ALA A 278 7.14 0.56 31.08
CA ALA A 278 7.86 0.21 32.30
C ALA A 278 9.29 -0.26 32.04
N GLY A 279 9.57 -0.73 30.80
CA GLY A 279 10.82 -1.38 30.49
C GLY A 279 10.99 -2.65 31.36
N ASP A 280 12.09 -2.72 32.09
CA ASP A 280 12.43 -3.75 33.07
C ASP A 280 11.89 -3.49 34.49
N GLY A 281 11.25 -2.34 34.70
CA GLY A 281 10.70 -1.93 35.99
C GLY A 281 9.30 -2.46 36.28
N PRO A 282 8.74 -2.10 37.46
CA PRO A 282 7.37 -2.49 37.80
C PRO A 282 6.35 -1.82 36.88
N ALA A 283 5.44 -2.61 36.36
CA ALA A 283 4.38 -2.15 35.46
C ALA A 283 3.04 -2.03 36.18
N ARG A 284 2.22 -1.07 35.74
CA ARG A 284 0.82 -0.93 36.20
C ARG A 284 -0.08 -2.01 35.56
N CYS A 285 0.19 -2.34 34.30
CA CYS A 285 -0.43 -3.47 33.60
C CYS A 285 0.51 -4.00 32.50
N TRP A 286 0.16 -5.12 31.93
CA TRP A 286 0.92 -5.77 30.86
C TRP A 286 0.09 -5.95 29.61
N VAL A 287 0.68 -5.65 28.46
CA VAL A 287 0.06 -5.86 27.15
C VAL A 287 0.84 -6.93 26.39
N THR A 288 0.14 -7.88 25.79
CA THR A 288 0.73 -8.81 24.83
C THR A 288 0.36 -8.34 23.42
N ALA A 289 1.38 -8.06 22.59
CA ALA A 289 1.18 -7.48 21.27
C ALA A 289 2.14 -8.07 20.21
N PRO A 290 1.74 -8.14 18.93
CA PRO A 290 2.56 -8.62 17.83
C PRO A 290 3.55 -7.53 17.38
N ILE A 291 4.74 -7.49 17.98
CA ILE A 291 5.75 -6.45 17.70
C ILE A 291 6.58 -6.71 16.44
N ALA A 292 6.58 -7.95 15.93
CA ALA A 292 7.21 -8.33 14.66
C ALA A 292 6.59 -9.63 14.14
N PRO A 293 6.74 -9.98 12.85
CA PRO A 293 6.22 -11.22 12.29
C PRO A 293 6.68 -12.46 13.07
N GLY A 294 5.72 -13.19 13.63
CA GLY A 294 5.98 -14.37 14.46
C GLY A 294 6.46 -14.07 15.88
N VAL A 295 6.49 -12.80 16.31
CA VAL A 295 6.95 -12.38 17.64
C VAL A 295 5.82 -11.67 18.39
N LEU A 296 5.32 -12.35 19.43
CA LEU A 296 4.47 -11.74 20.44
C LEU A 296 5.33 -11.34 21.63
N ALA A 297 5.25 -10.08 22.05
CA ALA A 297 5.96 -9.60 23.23
C ALA A 297 4.98 -9.17 24.31
N ARG A 298 5.39 -9.40 25.56
CA ARG A 298 4.69 -8.88 26.74
C ARG A 298 5.39 -7.61 27.19
N VAL A 299 4.68 -6.48 27.13
CA VAL A 299 5.21 -5.14 27.39
C VAL A 299 4.55 -4.56 28.63
N GLY A 300 5.37 -4.06 29.57
CA GLY A 300 4.90 -3.40 30.78
C GLY A 300 4.49 -1.94 30.51
N ILE A 301 3.33 -1.53 31.01
CA ILE A 301 2.74 -0.22 30.80
C ILE A 301 2.65 0.54 32.11
N LEU A 302 3.03 1.82 32.09
CA LEU A 302 2.87 2.76 33.20
C LEU A 302 1.67 3.67 32.99
N GLU A 303 1.52 4.22 31.78
CA GLU A 303 0.52 5.24 31.48
C GLU A 303 0.16 5.23 30.00
N VAL A 304 -1.09 5.56 29.69
CA VAL A 304 -1.60 5.80 28.33
C VAL A 304 -2.33 7.12 28.32
N ALA A 305 -2.05 7.96 27.34
CA ALA A 305 -2.69 9.27 27.18
C ALA A 305 -2.98 9.55 25.69
N PRO A 306 -4.08 10.25 25.37
CA PRO A 306 -4.27 10.78 24.03
C PRO A 306 -3.19 11.80 23.71
N LEU A 307 -2.87 11.94 22.40
CA LEU A 307 -1.96 12.93 21.86
C LEU A 307 -2.70 13.80 20.86
N ALA A 308 -2.85 15.09 21.15
CA ALA A 308 -3.55 16.00 20.25
C ALA A 308 -2.66 16.48 19.10
N ILE A 309 -3.28 16.84 17.96
CA ILE A 309 -2.55 17.49 16.87
C ILE A 309 -2.00 18.84 17.37
N GLY A 310 -0.73 19.11 17.08
CA GLY A 310 0.02 20.26 17.55
C GLY A 310 0.61 20.09 18.96
N GLU A 311 0.26 19.03 19.68
CA GLU A 311 0.81 18.77 21.00
C GLU A 311 2.26 18.30 20.91
N ARG A 312 3.15 19.05 21.59
CA ARG A 312 4.56 18.74 21.71
C ARG A 312 4.84 18.08 23.05
N ARG A 313 5.43 16.89 23.04
CA ARG A 313 5.87 16.14 24.21
C ARG A 313 7.40 16.15 24.29
N LEU A 314 7.94 16.63 25.39
CA LEU A 314 9.36 16.49 25.70
C LEU A 314 9.60 15.14 26.37
N SER A 315 10.58 14.37 25.90
CA SER A 315 10.93 13.10 26.52
C SER A 315 11.40 13.29 27.97
N THR A 316 10.96 12.38 28.84
CA THR A 316 11.42 12.30 30.24
C THR A 316 12.71 11.50 30.38
N VAL A 317 13.14 10.80 29.35
CA VAL A 317 14.38 10.03 29.30
C VAL A 317 15.56 10.97 29.04
N PRO A 318 16.60 11.02 29.92
CA PRO A 318 17.67 11.99 29.76
C PRO A 318 18.66 11.65 28.65
N THR A 319 18.88 10.36 28.37
CA THR A 319 19.86 9.88 27.39
C THR A 319 19.38 8.58 26.77
N GLY A 320 19.57 8.43 25.47
CA GLY A 320 19.16 7.21 24.78
C GLY A 320 19.14 7.35 23.28
N THR A 321 18.30 6.52 22.64
CA THR A 321 18.06 6.56 21.20
C THR A 321 16.58 6.69 20.90
N VAL A 322 16.27 7.38 19.81
CA VAL A 322 14.93 7.44 19.22
C VAL A 322 14.87 6.52 18.03
N ALA A 323 13.83 5.72 17.97
CA ALA A 323 13.48 4.99 16.78
C ALA A 323 12.24 5.62 16.14
N VAL A 324 12.28 5.78 14.83
CA VAL A 324 11.18 6.24 13.99
C VAL A 324 10.73 5.09 13.10
N ASP A 325 9.42 4.76 13.11
CA ASP A 325 8.84 3.63 12.36
C ASP A 325 9.61 2.30 12.58
N GLY A 326 10.05 2.06 13.82
CA GLY A 326 10.78 0.86 14.22
C GLY A 326 12.28 0.82 13.88
N GLU A 327 12.86 1.91 13.33
CA GLU A 327 14.28 2.04 13.04
C GLU A 327 14.94 3.08 13.95
N ARG A 328 16.15 2.77 14.49
CA ARG A 328 16.89 3.70 15.34
C ARG A 328 17.62 4.72 14.47
N GLU A 329 17.34 6.02 14.69
CA GLU A 329 17.84 7.09 13.85
C GLU A 329 18.62 8.17 14.64
N ILE A 330 18.25 8.45 15.89
CA ILE A 330 18.79 9.59 16.64
C ILE A 330 19.33 9.12 17.99
N GLU A 331 20.57 9.50 18.30
CA GLU A 331 21.11 9.49 19.66
C GLU A 331 20.88 10.86 20.30
N PHE A 332 20.44 10.87 21.54
CA PHE A 332 20.17 12.10 22.29
C PHE A 332 20.76 12.07 23.69
N SER A 333 20.95 13.26 24.26
CA SER A 333 21.58 13.49 25.57
C SER A 333 20.92 14.69 26.25
N PRO A 334 21.20 14.97 27.53
CA PRO A 334 20.65 16.12 28.25
C PRO A 334 20.88 17.47 27.55
N ASP A 335 22.00 17.61 26.83
CA ASP A 335 22.33 18.83 26.07
C ASP A 335 21.50 18.94 24.76
N ARG A 336 20.94 17.87 24.32
CA ARG A 336 20.10 17.75 23.10
C ARG A 336 18.89 16.91 23.40
N PRO A 337 17.94 17.44 24.20
CA PRO A 337 16.73 16.71 24.55
C PRO A 337 15.86 16.46 23.31
N VAL A 338 15.05 15.40 23.38
CA VAL A 338 14.12 15.00 22.30
C VAL A 338 12.72 15.50 22.60
N SER A 339 12.07 16.04 21.58
CA SER A 339 10.64 16.29 21.59
C SER A 339 9.95 15.62 20.43
N VAL A 340 8.70 15.22 20.64
CA VAL A 340 7.81 14.60 19.64
C VAL A 340 6.54 15.44 19.54
N THR A 341 6.18 15.81 18.33
CA THR A 341 4.96 16.59 18.05
C THR A 341 4.09 15.82 17.06
N LEU A 342 2.80 15.64 17.38
CA LEU A 342 1.85 15.09 16.42
C LEU A 342 1.41 16.20 15.45
N SER A 343 1.58 15.98 14.16
CA SER A 343 1.22 16.90 13.09
C SER A 343 0.22 16.31 12.13
N GLY A 344 -0.68 17.15 11.62
CA GLY A 344 -1.61 16.79 10.54
C GLY A 344 -1.06 17.09 9.14
N SER A 345 0.24 17.39 9.01
CA SER A 345 0.87 17.84 7.76
C SER A 345 1.51 16.73 6.93
N GLY A 346 1.16 15.47 7.17
CA GLY A 346 1.69 14.33 6.43
C GLY A 346 1.22 14.26 4.97
N PRO A 347 1.63 13.24 4.22
CA PRO A 347 1.27 13.08 2.82
C PRO A 347 -0.24 12.89 2.62
N LEU A 348 -0.75 13.31 1.46
CA LEU A 348 -2.08 12.95 0.98
C LEU A 348 -2.06 11.49 0.53
N VAL A 349 -2.91 10.67 1.12
CA VAL A 349 -2.99 9.23 0.81
C VAL A 349 -4.30 8.94 0.10
N VAL A 350 -4.23 8.34 -1.07
CA VAL A 350 -5.40 7.87 -1.82
C VAL A 350 -6.07 6.73 -1.03
N ASP A 351 -7.35 6.90 -0.76
CA ASP A 351 -8.20 5.89 -0.14
C ASP A 351 -8.81 5.01 -1.24
N ILE A 352 -8.14 3.90 -1.54
CA ILE A 352 -8.54 2.99 -2.63
C ILE A 352 -10.01 2.56 -2.50
N PRO A 353 -10.50 2.10 -1.34
CA PRO A 353 -11.91 1.78 -1.15
C PRO A 353 -12.88 2.93 -1.47
N LYS A 354 -12.56 4.16 -1.05
CA LYS A 354 -13.41 5.32 -1.35
C LYS A 354 -13.44 5.62 -2.85
N VAL A 355 -12.28 5.62 -3.52
CA VAL A 355 -12.19 5.85 -4.96
C VAL A 355 -12.99 4.82 -5.74
N MET A 356 -12.80 3.52 -5.42
CA MET A 356 -13.51 2.44 -6.12
C MET A 356 -15.02 2.46 -5.84
N ARG A 357 -15.43 2.85 -4.65
CA ARG A 357 -16.86 3.06 -4.33
C ARG A 357 -17.42 4.23 -5.14
N ALA A 358 -16.76 5.38 -5.17
CA ALA A 358 -17.18 6.52 -5.96
C ALA A 358 -17.28 6.19 -7.46
N ALA A 359 -16.37 5.35 -7.95
CA ALA A 359 -16.40 4.85 -9.33
C ALA A 359 -17.62 3.97 -9.58
N ALA A 360 -17.99 3.09 -8.65
CA ALA A 360 -19.16 2.26 -8.75
C ALA A 360 -20.48 3.07 -8.63
N ASP A 361 -20.55 3.97 -7.65
CA ASP A 361 -21.75 4.79 -7.39
C ASP A 361 -22.07 5.76 -8.54
N ARG A 362 -21.08 6.08 -9.40
CA ARG A 362 -21.19 6.97 -10.56
C ARG A 362 -21.08 6.26 -11.90
N ASP A 363 -21.10 4.94 -11.91
CA ASP A 363 -20.98 4.12 -13.11
C ASP A 363 -19.74 4.45 -13.98
N LEU A 364 -18.66 4.96 -13.38
CA LEU A 364 -17.47 5.43 -14.12
C LEU A 364 -16.75 4.33 -14.90
N LEU A 365 -16.93 3.07 -14.52
CA LEU A 365 -16.32 1.90 -15.15
C LEU A 365 -17.33 1.06 -15.93
N ILE A 366 -18.55 1.57 -16.14
CA ILE A 366 -19.59 0.93 -16.94
C ILE A 366 -19.63 1.60 -18.30
N SER A 367 -19.57 0.81 -19.37
CA SER A 367 -19.76 1.24 -20.73
C SER A 367 -21.03 0.60 -21.30
N GLY A 368 -21.88 1.40 -21.97
CA GLY A 368 -23.19 0.98 -22.45
C GLY A 368 -24.30 1.29 -21.46
N GLN A 369 -25.46 0.65 -21.66
CA GLN A 369 -26.61 0.86 -20.77
C GLN A 369 -26.43 0.00 -19.51
N ALA A 370 -26.49 0.64 -18.33
CA ALA A 370 -26.44 -0.10 -17.07
C ALA A 370 -27.57 -1.14 -17.00
N PRO A 371 -27.33 -2.33 -16.39
CA PRO A 371 -28.39 -3.30 -16.17
C PRO A 371 -29.52 -2.69 -15.35
N ALA A 372 -30.78 -2.91 -15.73
CA ALA A 372 -31.91 -2.51 -14.92
C ALA A 372 -31.81 -3.17 -13.55
N GLU A 373 -32.04 -2.41 -12.48
CA GLU A 373 -32.10 -2.95 -11.12
C GLU A 373 -33.14 -4.07 -11.08
N ALA A 374 -32.74 -5.25 -10.60
CA ALA A 374 -33.68 -6.33 -10.39
C ALA A 374 -34.69 -5.91 -9.34
N THR A 375 -35.97 -5.88 -9.70
CA THR A 375 -37.06 -5.54 -8.77
C THR A 375 -37.00 -6.46 -7.55
N PRO A 376 -36.98 -5.95 -6.30
CA PRO A 376 -36.95 -6.80 -5.14
C PRO A 376 -38.22 -7.68 -5.10
N GLY A 377 -38.09 -8.95 -5.41
CA GLY A 377 -39.21 -9.89 -5.41
C GLY A 377 -39.15 -11.04 -6.41
N GLU A 378 -38.33 -10.99 -7.43
CA GLU A 378 -38.10 -12.14 -8.32
C GLU A 378 -37.00 -13.03 -7.74
N GLN A 379 -37.41 -14.03 -6.96
CA GLN A 379 -36.52 -15.15 -6.62
C GLN A 379 -36.12 -15.86 -7.92
N PRO A 380 -34.82 -16.15 -8.16
CA PRO A 380 -34.42 -16.95 -9.30
C PRO A 380 -35.13 -18.31 -9.20
N ARG A 381 -35.93 -18.62 -10.22
CA ARG A 381 -36.55 -19.95 -10.38
C ARG A 381 -35.42 -20.98 -10.30
N GLN A 382 -35.40 -21.74 -9.19
CA GLN A 382 -34.54 -22.92 -9.07
C GLN A 382 -34.87 -23.82 -10.28
N ARG A 383 -33.90 -24.00 -11.18
CA ARG A 383 -33.94 -25.09 -12.15
C ARG A 383 -33.93 -26.37 -11.33
N GLN A 384 -35.07 -27.05 -11.30
CA GLN A 384 -35.12 -28.44 -10.87
C GLN A 384 -34.17 -29.23 -11.78
N LEU A 385 -33.11 -29.70 -11.21
CA LEU A 385 -32.29 -30.74 -11.82
C LEU A 385 -33.13 -32.01 -11.79
N ASP A 386 -33.64 -32.44 -12.96
CA ASP A 386 -34.25 -33.74 -13.12
C ASP A 386 -33.22 -34.81 -12.78
N THR A 387 -33.44 -35.45 -11.66
CA THR A 387 -32.69 -36.64 -11.23
C THR A 387 -33.14 -37.82 -12.12
N PRO A 388 -32.27 -38.49 -12.82
CA PRO A 388 -32.67 -39.67 -13.57
C PRO A 388 -33.10 -40.79 -12.62
N ALA A 389 -34.25 -41.37 -12.90
CA ALA A 389 -34.86 -42.45 -12.16
C ALA A 389 -33.90 -43.66 -12.02
N SER A 390 -33.67 -44.08 -10.78
CA SER A 390 -32.98 -45.33 -10.48
C SER A 390 -33.83 -46.52 -10.88
N THR A 391 -33.41 -47.27 -11.86
CA THR A 391 -33.92 -48.62 -12.17
C THR A 391 -33.47 -49.57 -11.08
N HIS A 392 -34.42 -50.03 -10.27
CA HIS A 392 -34.29 -51.19 -9.41
C HIS A 392 -34.06 -52.45 -10.22
N HIS A 393 -33.04 -53.23 -9.88
CA HIS A 393 -32.96 -54.65 -10.13
C HIS A 393 -32.87 -55.39 -8.79
N PRO A 394 -33.73 -56.40 -8.55
CA PRO A 394 -33.67 -57.20 -7.32
C PRO A 394 -32.80 -58.44 -7.54
N ASP A 395 -32.42 -59.05 -6.43
CA ASP A 395 -31.77 -60.36 -6.21
C ASP A 395 -30.24 -60.33 -6.09
N ASP A 396 -29.74 -60.50 -4.88
CA ASP A 396 -29.41 -61.78 -4.29
C ASP A 396 -28.93 -61.64 -2.84
N ALA A 397 -29.46 -62.55 -2.00
CA ALA A 397 -29.18 -62.68 -0.59
C ALA A 397 -27.99 -63.67 -0.34
N PRO A 398 -27.68 -64.04 0.93
CA PRO A 398 -26.37 -63.84 1.55
C PRO A 398 -25.56 -65.14 1.73
N THR A 399 -24.25 -65.03 1.91
CA THR A 399 -23.47 -66.06 2.62
C THR A 399 -22.37 -65.50 3.48
N ARG A 400 -22.48 -65.86 4.73
CA ARG A 400 -21.55 -65.99 5.84
C ARG A 400 -20.06 -66.19 5.47
N ARG A 401 -19.18 -65.43 6.06
CA ARG A 401 -18.30 -65.78 7.20
C ARG A 401 -17.57 -64.57 7.72
#